data_07f2512102ea6f22353d9fc4d294fb60
#
_entry.id   07f2512102ea6f22353d9fc4d294fb60
#
_cell.length_a   1.000
_cell.length_b   1.000
_cell.length_c   1.000
_cell.angle_alpha   90.00
_cell.angle_beta   90.00
_cell.angle_gamma   90.00
#
_symmetry.space_group_name_H-M   'P 1'
#
loop_
_entity.id
_entity.type
_entity.pdbx_description
1 polymer ?
#
loop_
_entity_poly.entity_id
_entity_poly.type
_entity_poly.pdbx_seq_one_letter_code
_entity_poly.pdbx_strand_id
1 'polypeptide(L)'
;MAAIRLANAAKHYKEMPHQLAAWNALEATLAPEQLQTFGDLYRVAPEAKQAIFWPSSSFTYKITDNVTYGEIAQQSEARRFVAQHQCNTAVVLAKFVQKARDHFDRPAIITSGYRPAKINAQVGGASRSEHLYDAKDTGALDFYIDGLSTHTLQDWADKEWPYSLGYGAPKGFIHIGMRPGKPRIRWDY
;
A
#
# COMPACT_ATOMS: atom_id res chain seq x y z
N MET A 1 9.05 -3.91 -34.00
CA MET A 1 8.23 -4.26 -32.80
C MET A 1 8.93 -3.88 -31.49
N ALA A 2 10.23 -4.06 -31.32
CA ALA A 2 10.98 -3.61 -30.13
C ALA A 2 10.87 -2.09 -29.89
N ALA A 3 11.04 -1.27 -30.94
CA ALA A 3 10.97 0.19 -30.85
C ALA A 3 9.61 0.74 -30.34
N ILE A 4 8.50 0.07 -30.68
CA ILE A 4 7.15 0.48 -30.21
C ILE A 4 6.97 0.17 -28.72
N ARG A 5 7.61 -0.89 -28.23
CA ARG A 5 7.55 -1.30 -26.83
C ARG A 5 8.38 -0.40 -25.93
N LEU A 6 9.54 0.02 -26.41
CA LEU A 6 10.42 1.00 -25.77
C LEU A 6 9.78 2.39 -25.73
N ALA A 7 9.08 2.80 -26.79
CA ALA A 7 8.31 4.04 -26.81
C ALA A 7 7.18 4.07 -25.78
N ASN A 8 6.54 2.92 -25.50
CA ASN A 8 5.52 2.81 -24.46
C ASN A 8 6.11 2.82 -23.04
N ALA A 9 7.27 2.20 -22.84
CA ALA A 9 8.02 2.31 -21.58
C ALA A 9 8.51 3.75 -21.38
N ALA A 10 9.13 4.37 -22.39
CA ALA A 10 9.59 5.75 -22.33
C ALA A 10 8.44 6.75 -22.06
N LYS A 11 7.23 6.47 -22.56
CA LYS A 11 6.03 7.29 -22.25
C LYS A 11 5.64 7.19 -20.78
N HIS A 12 5.80 6.01 -20.16
CA HIS A 12 5.55 5.80 -18.74
C HIS A 12 6.58 6.52 -17.86
N TYR A 13 7.85 6.57 -18.28
CA TYR A 13 8.94 7.21 -17.54
C TYR A 13 9.12 8.72 -17.85
N LYS A 14 8.35 9.30 -18.77
CA LYS A 14 8.40 10.73 -19.09
C LYS A 14 8.13 11.64 -17.88
N GLU A 15 7.42 11.13 -16.91
CA GLU A 15 7.10 11.84 -15.65
C GLU A 15 8.23 11.77 -14.60
N MET A 16 9.32 11.01 -14.89
CA MET A 16 10.46 10.81 -14.01
C MET A 16 11.78 11.01 -14.75
N PRO A 17 12.21 12.25 -15.00
CA PRO A 17 13.34 12.56 -15.88
C PRO A 17 14.66 11.84 -15.51
N HIS A 18 14.92 11.64 -14.23
CA HIS A 18 16.11 10.92 -13.74
C HIS A 18 16.07 9.41 -14.04
N GLN A 19 14.89 8.80 -14.07
CA GLN A 19 14.74 7.39 -14.44
C GLN A 19 14.76 7.22 -15.96
N LEU A 20 14.24 8.17 -16.71
CA LEU A 20 14.32 8.18 -18.17
C LEU A 20 15.79 8.27 -18.64
N ALA A 21 16.61 9.09 -18.00
CA ALA A 21 18.04 9.19 -18.31
C ALA A 21 18.79 7.88 -18.02
N ALA A 22 18.51 7.23 -16.88
CA ALA A 22 19.08 5.93 -16.54
C ALA A 22 18.62 4.83 -17.50
N TRP A 23 17.35 4.86 -17.91
CA TRP A 23 16.80 3.93 -18.89
C TRP A 23 17.46 4.09 -20.27
N ASN A 24 17.57 5.31 -20.78
CA ASN A 24 18.19 5.59 -22.07
C ASN A 24 19.67 5.16 -22.09
N ALA A 25 20.38 5.35 -20.96
CA ALA A 25 21.77 4.88 -20.82
C ALA A 25 21.86 3.36 -20.85
N LEU A 26 20.95 2.65 -20.18
CA LEU A 26 20.87 1.20 -20.19
C LEU A 26 20.52 0.65 -21.58
N GLU A 27 19.52 1.25 -22.24
CA GLU A 27 19.07 0.88 -23.59
C GLU A 27 20.23 0.94 -24.60
N ALA A 28 21.06 1.99 -24.50
CA ALA A 28 22.20 2.19 -25.39
C ALA A 28 23.30 1.11 -25.22
N THR A 29 23.27 0.35 -24.12
CA THR A 29 24.27 -0.70 -23.83
C THR A 29 23.78 -2.12 -24.11
N LEU A 30 22.47 -2.31 -24.37
CA LEU A 30 21.87 -3.63 -24.57
C LEU A 30 21.86 -4.03 -26.06
N ALA A 31 22.20 -5.28 -26.33
CA ALA A 31 22.03 -5.85 -27.66
C ALA A 31 20.53 -6.06 -27.98
N PRO A 32 20.15 -6.10 -29.27
CA PRO A 32 18.74 -6.25 -29.67
C PRO A 32 18.02 -7.45 -29.07
N GLU A 33 18.70 -8.59 -28.92
CA GLU A 33 18.17 -9.80 -28.29
C GLU A 33 17.94 -9.63 -26.79
N GLN A 34 18.80 -8.86 -26.10
CA GLN A 34 18.64 -8.55 -24.67
C GLN A 34 17.47 -7.58 -24.46
N LEU A 35 17.28 -6.62 -25.35
CA LEU A 35 16.12 -5.73 -25.37
C LEU A 35 14.82 -6.50 -25.59
N GLN A 36 14.86 -7.54 -26.45
CA GLN A 36 13.71 -8.43 -26.65
C GLN A 36 13.35 -9.21 -25.38
N THR A 37 14.37 -9.84 -24.75
CA THR A 37 14.22 -10.61 -23.51
C THR A 37 13.70 -9.71 -22.37
N PHE A 38 14.23 -8.50 -22.25
CA PHE A 38 13.75 -7.52 -21.27
C PHE A 38 12.28 -7.12 -21.53
N GLY A 39 11.93 -6.92 -22.80
CA GLY A 39 10.55 -6.66 -23.21
C GLY A 39 9.59 -7.82 -22.89
N ASP A 40 10.06 -9.04 -23.00
CA ASP A 40 9.26 -10.23 -22.74
C ASP A 40 9.12 -10.50 -21.22
N LEU A 41 10.19 -10.31 -20.45
CA LEU A 41 10.14 -10.32 -18.97
C LEU A 41 9.19 -9.25 -18.42
N TYR A 42 9.18 -8.06 -19.01
CA TYR A 42 8.26 -6.98 -18.65
C TYR A 42 6.79 -7.29 -19.01
N ARG A 43 6.57 -8.19 -19.99
CA ARG A 43 5.23 -8.66 -20.37
C ARG A 43 4.68 -9.75 -19.45
N VAL A 44 5.55 -10.59 -18.93
CA VAL A 44 5.18 -11.76 -18.13
C VAL A 44 4.85 -11.37 -16.69
N ALA A 45 5.17 -10.14 -16.29
CA ALA A 45 4.77 -9.58 -15.01
C ALA A 45 3.52 -8.68 -15.17
N PRO A 46 2.30 -9.22 -15.28
CA PRO A 46 1.09 -8.41 -15.32
C PRO A 46 0.91 -7.55 -14.06
N GLU A 47 1.57 -7.90 -12.97
CA GLU A 47 1.63 -7.11 -11.73
C GLU A 47 2.58 -5.89 -11.81
N ALA A 48 3.50 -5.85 -12.76
CA ALA A 48 4.41 -4.71 -12.93
C ALA A 48 3.76 -3.47 -13.56
N LYS A 49 2.50 -3.55 -13.98
CA LYS A 49 1.70 -2.43 -14.50
C LYS A 49 1.00 -1.61 -13.43
N GLN A 50 1.17 -1.92 -12.18
CA GLN A 50 0.64 -1.07 -11.12
C GLN A 50 1.50 0.21 -11.12
N ALA A 51 0.90 1.34 -11.49
CA ALA A 51 1.56 2.64 -11.39
C ALA A 51 2.19 2.74 -9.99
N ILE A 52 3.47 3.12 -9.93
CA ILE A 52 4.18 3.17 -8.66
C ILE A 52 3.52 4.23 -7.79
N PHE A 53 3.02 3.84 -6.64
CA PHE A 53 2.45 4.73 -5.66
C PHE A 53 3.57 5.49 -4.92
N TRP A 54 3.51 6.82 -4.94
CA TRP A 54 4.52 7.71 -4.36
C TRP A 54 3.93 8.60 -3.26
N PRO A 55 4.75 9.11 -2.32
CA PRO A 55 4.30 10.10 -1.34
C PRO A 55 3.62 11.32 -1.96
N SER A 56 4.05 11.75 -3.14
CA SER A 56 3.49 12.87 -3.91
C SER A 56 2.24 12.53 -4.72
N SER A 57 1.80 11.28 -4.74
CA SER A 57 0.58 10.88 -5.46
C SER A 57 -0.64 11.66 -4.97
N SER A 58 -1.62 11.88 -5.85
CA SER A 58 -2.90 12.48 -5.47
C SER A 58 -3.59 11.64 -4.40
N PHE A 59 -4.36 12.26 -3.51
CA PHE A 59 -5.23 11.53 -2.58
C PHE A 59 -6.32 10.71 -3.28
N THR A 60 -6.65 11.05 -4.52
CA THR A 60 -7.56 10.25 -5.36
C THR A 60 -6.87 9.04 -6.00
N TYR A 61 -5.53 8.88 -5.81
CA TYR A 61 -4.81 7.72 -6.33
C TYR A 61 -5.37 6.43 -5.75
N LYS A 62 -5.81 5.53 -6.62
CA LYS A 62 -6.32 4.21 -6.25
C LYS A 62 -5.14 3.26 -6.04
N ILE A 63 -4.90 2.90 -4.78
CA ILE A 63 -3.90 1.88 -4.40
C ILE A 63 -4.41 0.48 -4.79
N THR A 64 -5.72 0.26 -4.63
CA THR A 64 -6.48 -0.88 -5.15
C THR A 64 -7.76 -0.34 -5.82
N ASP A 65 -8.61 -1.20 -6.34
CA ASP A 65 -9.85 -0.78 -7.02
C ASP A 65 -10.75 0.09 -6.13
N ASN A 66 -10.73 -0.15 -4.82
CA ASN A 66 -11.63 0.50 -3.87
C ASN A 66 -10.93 1.15 -2.66
N VAL A 67 -9.58 1.18 -2.62
CA VAL A 67 -8.82 1.86 -1.57
C VAL A 67 -7.95 2.94 -2.18
N THR A 68 -8.13 4.16 -1.72
CA THR A 68 -7.37 5.34 -2.17
C THR A 68 -6.29 5.74 -1.17
N TYR A 69 -5.30 6.49 -1.64
CA TYR A 69 -4.31 7.12 -0.76
C TYR A 69 -4.97 8.04 0.26
N GLY A 70 -5.97 8.82 -0.17
CA GLY A 70 -6.68 9.75 0.69
C GLY A 70 -7.36 9.08 1.88
N GLU A 71 -7.91 7.88 1.72
CA GLU A 71 -8.49 7.13 2.85
C GLU A 71 -7.43 6.78 3.88
N ILE A 72 -6.24 6.33 3.46
CA ILE A 72 -5.12 6.02 4.37
C ILE A 72 -4.57 7.29 5.03
N ALA A 73 -4.47 8.39 4.30
CA ALA A 73 -4.02 9.69 4.80
C ALA A 73 -5.15 10.52 5.46
N GLN A 74 -6.38 9.96 5.57
CA GLN A 74 -7.56 10.66 6.11
C GLN A 74 -7.79 12.03 5.45
N GLN A 75 -7.59 12.11 4.12
CA GLN A 75 -7.71 13.32 3.29
C GLN A 75 -6.92 14.53 3.82
N SER A 76 -5.83 14.30 4.57
CA SER A 76 -5.07 15.33 5.26
C SER A 76 -3.64 15.45 4.74
N GLU A 77 -3.25 16.63 4.28
CA GLU A 77 -1.86 16.91 3.89
C GLU A 77 -0.89 16.70 5.05
N ALA A 78 -1.31 16.94 6.29
CA ALA A 78 -0.50 16.66 7.47
C ALA A 78 -0.25 15.16 7.71
N ARG A 79 -0.99 14.29 7.02
CA ARG A 79 -0.82 12.83 7.03
C ARG A 79 -0.29 12.28 5.69
N ARG A 80 0.27 13.14 4.86
CA ARG A 80 0.94 12.71 3.63
C ARG A 80 2.18 11.90 3.98
N PHE A 81 2.39 10.79 3.30
CA PHE A 81 3.64 10.03 3.43
C PHE A 81 4.85 10.88 3.04
N VAL A 82 5.98 10.60 3.66
CA VAL A 82 7.25 11.31 3.43
C VAL A 82 8.34 10.40 2.86
N ALA A 83 8.10 9.08 2.85
CA ALA A 83 9.08 8.10 2.40
C ALA A 83 8.44 6.96 1.60
N GLN A 84 9.15 6.44 0.61
CA GLN A 84 8.66 5.38 -0.27
C GLN A 84 8.31 4.07 0.46
N HIS A 85 9.05 3.72 1.54
CA HIS A 85 8.73 2.52 2.31
C HIS A 85 7.33 2.56 2.94
N GLN A 86 6.81 3.75 3.27
CA GLN A 86 5.46 3.94 3.79
C GLN A 86 4.42 3.60 2.71
N CYS A 87 4.64 4.07 1.48
CA CYS A 87 3.80 3.71 0.34
C CYS A 87 3.80 2.20 0.09
N ASN A 88 4.99 1.57 0.14
CA ASN A 88 5.11 0.12 -0.09
C ASN A 88 4.35 -0.69 0.97
N THR A 89 4.42 -0.30 2.24
CA THR A 89 3.65 -0.92 3.32
C THR A 89 2.15 -0.68 3.15
N ALA A 90 1.76 0.54 2.79
CA ALA A 90 0.35 0.88 2.54
C ALA A 90 -0.27 0.02 1.43
N VAL A 91 0.48 -0.31 0.37
CA VAL A 91 0.01 -1.23 -0.69
C VAL A 91 -0.34 -2.61 -0.14
N VAL A 92 0.49 -3.16 0.76
CA VAL A 92 0.23 -4.48 1.37
C VAL A 92 -1.05 -4.44 2.22
N LEU A 93 -1.20 -3.41 3.04
CA LEU A 93 -2.37 -3.21 3.90
C LEU A 93 -3.65 -2.98 3.07
N ALA A 94 -3.57 -2.11 2.05
CA ALA A 94 -4.69 -1.82 1.17
C ALA A 94 -5.18 -3.05 0.40
N LYS A 95 -4.26 -3.91 -0.06
CA LYS A 95 -4.61 -5.20 -0.69
C LYS A 95 -5.39 -6.11 0.25
N PHE A 96 -5.07 -6.11 1.54
CA PHE A 96 -5.85 -6.90 2.50
C PHE A 96 -7.23 -6.29 2.77
N VAL A 97 -7.34 -4.97 2.87
CA VAL A 97 -8.65 -4.29 2.97
C VAL A 97 -9.51 -4.59 1.74
N GLN A 98 -8.92 -4.55 0.53
CA GLN A 98 -9.61 -4.94 -0.70
C GLN A 98 -10.08 -6.40 -0.65
N LYS A 99 -9.20 -7.32 -0.20
CA LYS A 99 -9.56 -8.74 -0.04
C LYS A 99 -10.74 -8.93 0.92
N ALA A 100 -10.77 -8.21 2.04
CA ALA A 100 -11.90 -8.24 2.97
C ALA A 100 -13.19 -7.73 2.31
N ARG A 101 -13.11 -6.58 1.61
CA ARG A 101 -14.21 -5.99 0.87
C ARG A 101 -14.79 -6.97 -0.15
N ASP A 102 -13.95 -7.62 -0.93
CA ASP A 102 -14.36 -8.56 -1.97
C ASP A 102 -14.96 -9.85 -1.37
N HIS A 103 -14.38 -10.34 -0.26
CA HIS A 103 -14.87 -11.53 0.44
C HIS A 103 -16.27 -11.33 1.02
N PHE A 104 -16.56 -10.17 1.59
CA PHE A 104 -17.85 -9.90 2.21
C PHE A 104 -18.85 -9.20 1.26
N ASP A 105 -18.40 -8.84 0.05
CA ASP A 105 -19.17 -8.08 -0.95
C ASP A 105 -19.83 -6.82 -0.35
N ARG A 106 -19.06 -6.05 0.44
CA ARG A 106 -19.52 -4.86 1.18
C ARG A 106 -18.42 -3.80 1.23
N PRO A 107 -18.78 -2.50 1.33
CA PRO A 107 -17.81 -1.44 1.49
C PRO A 107 -16.92 -1.63 2.73
N ALA A 108 -15.62 -1.45 2.56
CA ALA A 108 -14.66 -1.34 3.66
C ALA A 108 -14.43 0.14 3.99
N ILE A 109 -14.51 0.50 5.26
CA ILE A 109 -14.36 1.88 5.74
C ILE A 109 -13.09 1.96 6.59
N ILE A 110 -12.08 2.68 6.11
CA ILE A 110 -10.83 2.94 6.83
C ILE A 110 -11.05 4.10 7.81
N THR A 111 -10.93 3.82 9.10
CA THR A 111 -11.12 4.80 10.17
C THR A 111 -9.82 5.44 10.64
N SER A 112 -8.68 4.76 10.45
CA SER A 112 -7.36 5.31 10.74
C SER A 112 -6.31 4.65 9.85
N GLY A 113 -5.35 5.45 9.40
CA GLY A 113 -4.19 4.99 8.65
C GLY A 113 -2.91 5.64 9.19
N TYR A 114 -2.10 6.25 8.33
CA TYR A 114 -0.87 6.90 8.72
C TYR A 114 -1.08 8.06 9.71
N ARG A 115 -0.30 8.06 10.77
CA ARG A 115 -0.25 9.12 11.79
C ARG A 115 1.20 9.56 12.00
N PRO A 116 1.63 10.72 11.47
CA PRO A 116 2.91 11.32 11.86
C PRO A 116 3.02 11.49 13.39
N ALA A 117 4.22 11.48 13.93
CA ALA A 117 4.47 11.47 15.38
C ALA A 117 3.66 12.53 16.15
N LYS A 118 3.57 13.76 15.61
CA LYS A 118 2.76 14.85 16.21
C LYS A 118 1.28 14.48 16.31
N ILE A 119 0.71 13.95 15.23
CA ILE A 119 -0.70 13.55 15.21
C ILE A 119 -0.93 12.33 16.11
N ASN A 120 -0.01 11.36 16.08
CA ASN A 120 -0.09 10.18 16.96
C ASN A 120 -0.10 10.58 18.45
N ALA A 121 0.74 11.52 18.85
CA ALA A 121 0.75 12.06 20.22
C ALA A 121 -0.57 12.77 20.57
N GLN A 122 -1.10 13.58 19.64
CA GLN A 122 -2.37 14.31 19.87
C GLN A 122 -3.58 13.39 20.10
N VAL A 123 -3.60 12.21 19.49
CA VAL A 123 -4.67 11.21 19.67
C VAL A 123 -4.37 10.19 20.78
N GLY A 124 -3.32 10.41 21.58
CA GLY A 124 -2.93 9.50 22.66
C GLY A 124 -2.39 8.16 22.18
N GLY A 125 -1.89 8.08 20.96
CA GLY A 125 -1.34 6.85 20.39
C GLY A 125 -0.01 6.46 21.06
N ALA A 126 0.24 5.14 21.16
CA ALA A 126 1.48 4.61 21.71
C ALA A 126 2.72 5.15 20.98
N SER A 127 3.82 5.37 21.70
CA SER A 127 5.07 5.91 21.13
C SER A 127 5.73 5.00 20.08
N ARG A 128 5.40 3.70 20.09
CA ARG A 128 5.82 2.70 19.11
C ARG A 128 4.63 2.15 18.32
N SER A 129 3.68 3.02 17.99
CA SER A 129 2.49 2.65 17.21
C SER A 129 2.88 2.27 15.78
N GLU A 130 2.28 1.22 15.24
CA GLU A 130 2.43 0.82 13.84
C GLU A 130 1.88 1.89 12.88
N HIS A 131 0.93 2.73 13.32
CA HIS A 131 0.43 3.87 12.56
C HIS A 131 1.49 4.95 12.25
N LEU A 132 2.65 4.93 12.89
CA LEU A 132 3.74 5.86 12.61
C LEU A 132 4.44 5.57 11.27
N TYR A 133 4.40 4.34 10.78
CA TYR A 133 5.12 3.92 9.57
C TYR A 133 6.60 4.33 9.61
N ASP A 134 7.22 4.26 10.77
CA ASP A 134 8.53 4.82 11.08
C ASP A 134 9.71 3.99 10.58
N ALA A 135 9.44 2.75 10.14
CA ALA A 135 10.44 1.85 9.60
C ALA A 135 9.91 1.08 8.39
N LYS A 136 10.83 0.49 7.61
CA LYS A 136 10.48 -0.44 6.54
C LYS A 136 9.63 -1.59 7.09
N ASP A 137 8.59 -1.96 6.34
CA ASP A 137 7.60 -2.99 6.70
C ASP A 137 6.82 -2.68 8.00
N THR A 138 6.80 -1.41 8.43
CA THR A 138 5.98 -0.94 9.56
C THR A 138 4.83 -0.09 9.04
N GLY A 139 3.63 -0.39 9.49
CA GLY A 139 2.41 0.36 9.17
C GLY A 139 1.16 -0.32 9.68
N ALA A 140 0.05 0.43 9.76
CA ALA A 140 -1.24 -0.10 10.19
C ALA A 140 -2.42 0.63 9.55
N LEU A 141 -3.54 -0.08 9.47
CA LEU A 141 -4.87 0.45 9.19
C LEU A 141 -5.87 -0.05 10.23
N ASP A 142 -6.75 0.84 10.66
CA ASP A 142 -7.98 0.50 11.38
C ASP A 142 -9.14 0.59 10.39
N PHE A 143 -9.99 -0.44 10.31
CA PHE A 143 -11.13 -0.45 9.40
C PHE A 143 -12.25 -1.37 9.88
N TYR A 144 -13.41 -1.19 9.30
CA TYR A 144 -14.55 -2.10 9.43
C TYR A 144 -15.21 -2.32 8.06
N ILE A 145 -16.08 -3.33 7.97
CA ILE A 145 -16.92 -3.57 6.79
C ILE A 145 -18.33 -3.08 7.10
N ASP A 146 -18.84 -2.22 6.25
CA ASP A 146 -20.16 -1.61 6.44
C ASP A 146 -21.29 -2.66 6.49
N GLY A 147 -22.14 -2.55 7.51
CA GLY A 147 -23.24 -3.49 7.73
C GLY A 147 -22.82 -4.93 8.10
N LEU A 148 -21.54 -5.17 8.43
CA LEU A 148 -21.04 -6.46 8.92
C LEU A 148 -20.69 -6.36 10.42
N SER A 149 -20.94 -7.43 11.17
CA SER A 149 -20.43 -7.54 12.55
C SER A 149 -18.91 -7.46 12.56
N THR A 150 -18.37 -6.56 13.39
CA THR A 150 -16.91 -6.39 13.52
C THR A 150 -16.25 -7.65 14.11
N HIS A 151 -16.97 -8.44 14.91
CA HIS A 151 -16.48 -9.74 15.39
C HIS A 151 -16.34 -10.73 14.23
N THR A 152 -17.30 -10.78 13.30
CA THR A 152 -17.20 -11.62 12.10
C THR A 152 -16.00 -11.24 11.24
N LEU A 153 -15.76 -9.93 11.06
CA LEU A 153 -14.57 -9.43 10.35
C LEU A 153 -13.29 -9.82 11.08
N GLN A 154 -13.26 -9.69 12.39
CA GLN A 154 -12.09 -10.03 13.22
C GLN A 154 -11.75 -11.52 13.15
N ASP A 155 -12.74 -12.41 13.27
CA ASP A 155 -12.55 -13.86 13.20
C ASP A 155 -12.04 -14.31 11.82
N TRP A 156 -12.50 -13.65 10.76
CA TRP A 156 -12.00 -13.86 9.41
C TRP A 156 -10.56 -13.34 9.27
N ALA A 157 -10.30 -12.10 9.71
CA ALA A 157 -8.98 -11.49 9.61
C ALA A 157 -7.93 -12.24 10.43
N ASP A 158 -8.31 -12.86 11.56
CA ASP A 158 -7.36 -13.66 12.35
C ASP A 158 -6.81 -14.87 11.59
N LYS A 159 -7.60 -15.44 10.70
CA LYS A 159 -7.20 -16.57 9.85
C LYS A 159 -6.40 -16.11 8.64
N GLU A 160 -6.79 -14.97 8.04
CA GLU A 160 -6.33 -14.52 6.73
C GLU A 160 -5.15 -13.55 6.79
N TRP A 161 -4.99 -12.78 7.90
CA TRP A 161 -3.93 -11.81 8.06
C TRP A 161 -2.71 -12.42 8.78
N PRO A 162 -1.57 -12.54 8.07
CA PRO A 162 -0.42 -13.28 8.62
C PRO A 162 0.42 -12.48 9.61
N TYR A 163 0.18 -11.15 9.74
CA TYR A 163 1.02 -10.26 10.54
C TYR A 163 0.32 -9.83 11.84
N SER A 164 0.55 -8.62 12.31
CA SER A 164 -0.05 -8.10 13.55
C SER A 164 -1.53 -7.75 13.39
N LEU A 165 -2.36 -8.19 14.34
CA LEU A 165 -3.79 -7.93 14.40
C LEU A 165 -4.19 -7.54 15.82
N GLY A 166 -4.79 -6.37 15.98
CA GLY A 166 -5.42 -5.91 17.20
C GLY A 166 -6.92 -6.19 17.20
N TYR A 167 -7.40 -6.84 18.25
CA TYR A 167 -8.80 -7.22 18.41
C TYR A 167 -9.65 -6.02 18.88
N GLY A 168 -10.01 -5.17 17.91
CA GLY A 168 -10.80 -3.96 18.14
C GLY A 168 -12.31 -4.12 17.93
N ALA A 169 -12.81 -5.35 17.73
CA ALA A 169 -14.22 -5.60 17.44
C ALA A 169 -15.19 -4.96 18.48
N PRO A 170 -14.93 -4.97 19.80
CA PRO A 170 -15.75 -4.29 20.76
C PRO A 170 -15.81 -2.76 20.60
N LYS A 171 -14.82 -2.18 19.91
CA LYS A 171 -14.72 -0.74 19.60
C LYS A 171 -15.24 -0.40 18.21
N GLY A 172 -15.73 -1.38 17.44
CA GLY A 172 -16.34 -1.19 16.14
C GLY A 172 -15.36 -1.17 14.95
N PHE A 173 -14.11 -1.65 15.11
CA PHE A 173 -13.11 -1.77 14.06
C PHE A 173 -12.17 -2.94 14.30
N ILE A 174 -11.34 -3.29 13.34
CA ILE A 174 -10.16 -4.14 13.55
C ILE A 174 -8.91 -3.37 13.18
N HIS A 175 -7.80 -3.67 13.85
CA HIS A 175 -6.48 -3.14 13.54
C HIS A 175 -5.65 -4.18 12.81
N ILE A 176 -5.28 -3.92 11.57
CA ILE A 176 -4.27 -4.71 10.86
C ILE A 176 -2.96 -3.94 10.80
N GLY A 177 -1.87 -4.62 11.10
CA GLY A 177 -0.56 -3.97 11.13
C GLY A 177 0.58 -4.87 10.65
N MET A 178 1.72 -4.26 10.45
CA MET A 178 2.99 -4.88 10.11
C MET A 178 4.10 -4.29 10.96
N ARG A 179 5.09 -5.11 11.33
CA ARG A 179 6.31 -4.74 12.06
C ARG A 179 7.54 -5.30 11.36
N PRO A 180 8.74 -4.77 11.64
CA PRO A 180 9.97 -5.34 11.14
C PRO A 180 10.07 -6.83 11.47
N GLY A 181 10.52 -7.64 10.52
CA GLY A 181 10.52 -9.11 10.64
C GLY A 181 9.16 -9.78 10.43
N LYS A 182 8.09 -9.00 10.27
CA LYS A 182 6.73 -9.47 9.93
C LYS A 182 6.18 -10.55 10.88
N PRO A 183 6.28 -10.39 12.22
CA PRO A 183 5.79 -11.40 13.15
C PRO A 183 4.26 -11.47 13.14
N ARG A 184 3.72 -12.67 13.37
CA ARG A 184 2.30 -12.86 13.65
C ARG A 184 2.03 -12.54 15.13
N ILE A 185 1.40 -11.41 15.38
CA ILE A 185 1.08 -10.93 16.74
C ILE A 185 -0.43 -10.71 16.85
N ARG A 186 -0.97 -11.01 18.04
CA ARG A 186 -2.38 -10.79 18.40
C ARG A 186 -2.44 -10.11 19.75
N TRP A 187 -3.33 -9.11 19.89
CA TRP A 187 -3.57 -8.46 21.19
C TRP A 187 -4.97 -7.88 21.25
N ASP A 188 -5.49 -7.72 22.46
CA ASP A 188 -6.72 -6.98 22.73
C ASP A 188 -6.47 -5.48 22.63
N TYR A 189 -7.44 -4.74 22.06
CA TYR A 189 -7.30 -3.33 21.75
C TYR A 189 -7.92 -2.43 22.82
#